data_5a42367e850756b2b303b11ff25c87c9
#
_entry.id   5a42367e850756b2b303b11ff25c87c9
#
_cell.length_a   1.000
_cell.length_b   1.000
_cell.length_c   1.000
_cell.angle_alpha   90.00
_cell.angle_beta   90.00
_cell.angle_gamma   90.00
#
_symmetry.space_group_name_H-M   'P 1'
#
loop_
_entity.id
_entity.type
_entity.pdbx_description
1 polymer ?
#
loop_
_entity_poly.entity_id
_entity_poly.type
_entity_poly.pdbx_seq_one_letter_code
_entity_poly.pdbx_strand_id
1 'polypeptide(L)'
;MWGGVALLLCGGTAFMAAFPHFRLAHLLCHMWAAFSVMVIGICFCMAVVLKRDYLSSTHAVLMSFFCVGILEIVCALLQLGGLFPVINPYYHFTGSFDNPAVFAMFMSFCLPIGMYFTARSTAVCRLVWGVLTFCMGAFLILSASRTGILAGICSAFIMWMPKLGVIKDYRFNRKRIILLWVALALLAGVLYWCKQDSADGRLLAWKVSANMIADRLFWGWGNNGFDAFYMPYQADYFMRNPESSFLLLADNLSHPFNEFLWFTVQYGIAGLMLLLLMLGWILKNVFKGCDKQKKLWVSLYFALAIWAMFSYPFHIPFVWLVMAYLLSVSLFPVFARFRFVRPLAFCALLVAFLYSVPMAVSYKNEVHWVKVQEKALMGETLDMLPQYAELYKDLKDDGAFLYNYGAELHFARHYNEALKILQECASKYNDYNVQMLMASCYQHLGQPQMAIEKYRYANRMVPNRFLPLYHEMRIYRENGDSVNACEVARTIMNKPVKIKKSAAVKRIIQEANECLDHYTERVMRR
;
A
#
# COMPACT_ATOMS: atom_id res chain seq x y z
N MET A 1 4.55 -33.59 1.83
CA MET A 1 5.47 -32.49 2.10
C MET A 1 5.00 -31.15 1.53
N TRP A 2 4.57 -31.07 0.26
CA TRP A 2 3.99 -29.87 -0.33
C TRP A 2 2.64 -29.45 0.28
N GLY A 3 1.83 -30.40 0.74
CA GLY A 3 0.62 -30.10 1.52
C GLY A 3 0.92 -29.39 2.83
N GLY A 4 2.04 -29.68 3.48
CA GLY A 4 2.50 -29.00 4.68
C GLY A 4 2.99 -27.57 4.40
N VAL A 5 3.66 -27.35 3.27
CA VAL A 5 4.08 -26.00 2.84
C VAL A 5 2.86 -25.17 2.42
N ALA A 6 1.89 -25.76 1.70
CA ALA A 6 0.64 -25.10 1.38
C ALA A 6 -0.18 -24.78 2.64
N LEU A 7 -0.24 -25.68 3.63
CA LEU A 7 -0.86 -25.45 4.93
C LEU A 7 -0.12 -24.37 5.75
N LEU A 8 1.21 -24.34 5.71
CA LEU A 8 2.01 -23.27 6.34
C LEU A 8 1.81 -21.93 5.66
N LEU A 9 1.71 -21.90 4.32
CA LEU A 9 1.44 -20.68 3.56
C LEU A 9 -0.01 -20.20 3.78
N CYS A 10 -0.98 -21.11 3.78
CA CYS A 10 -2.38 -20.79 4.08
C CYS A 10 -2.61 -20.51 5.56
N GLY A 11 -1.97 -21.24 6.45
CA GLY A 11 -1.98 -20.98 7.90
C GLY A 11 -1.29 -19.66 8.23
N GLY A 12 -0.21 -19.31 7.54
CA GLY A 12 0.46 -18.01 7.66
C GLY A 12 -0.43 -16.85 7.21
N THR A 13 -1.12 -16.98 6.06
CA THR A 13 -2.05 -15.94 5.59
C THR A 13 -3.28 -15.83 6.48
N ALA A 14 -3.88 -16.96 6.92
CA ALA A 14 -5.00 -16.97 7.85
C ALA A 14 -4.60 -16.49 9.26
N PHE A 15 -3.41 -16.84 9.74
CA PHE A 15 -2.86 -16.34 11.00
C PHE A 15 -2.62 -14.83 10.96
N MET A 16 -2.11 -14.30 9.86
CA MET A 16 -1.89 -12.87 9.67
C MET A 16 -3.20 -12.08 9.59
N ALA A 17 -4.23 -12.67 8.99
CA ALA A 17 -5.56 -12.10 8.91
C ALA A 17 -6.29 -12.09 10.26
N ALA A 18 -6.03 -13.08 11.14
CA ALA A 18 -6.68 -13.23 12.45
C ALA A 18 -6.14 -12.29 13.54
N PHE A 19 -5.04 -11.56 13.32
CA PHE A 19 -4.46 -10.65 14.30
C PHE A 19 -4.52 -9.18 13.86
N PRO A 20 -5.67 -8.49 14.04
CA PRO A 20 -5.91 -7.11 13.60
C PRO A 20 -5.08 -6.03 14.32
N HIS A 21 -4.45 -6.34 15.44
CA HIS A 21 -3.62 -5.38 16.19
C HIS A 21 -2.22 -5.16 15.62
N PHE A 22 -1.93 -5.74 14.47
CA PHE A 22 -0.63 -5.63 13.86
C PHE A 22 -0.48 -4.36 13.03
N ARG A 23 -0.09 -3.25 13.66
CA ARG A 23 0.70 -2.18 13.00
C ARG A 23 2.03 -2.71 12.43
N LEU A 24 2.37 -3.96 12.73
CA LEU A 24 3.37 -4.79 12.10
C LEU A 24 3.18 -4.97 10.58
N ALA A 25 2.09 -4.54 9.98
CA ALA A 25 1.86 -4.77 8.55
C ALA A 25 2.93 -4.11 7.68
N HIS A 26 3.39 -2.91 8.05
CA HIS A 26 4.47 -2.22 7.31
C HIS A 26 5.80 -2.97 7.43
N LEU A 27 6.09 -3.42 8.63
CA LEU A 27 7.23 -4.20 9.01
C LEU A 27 7.28 -5.55 8.34
N LEU A 28 6.17 -6.25 8.42
CA LEU A 28 5.99 -7.54 7.81
C LEU A 28 6.08 -7.46 6.27
N CYS A 29 5.82 -6.31 5.63
CA CYS A 29 6.01 -6.21 4.18
C CYS A 29 7.48 -6.40 3.77
N HIS A 30 8.43 -5.74 4.41
CA HIS A 30 9.85 -5.93 4.12
C HIS A 30 10.31 -7.34 4.50
N MET A 31 9.90 -7.82 5.66
CA MET A 31 10.18 -9.17 6.13
C MET A 31 9.49 -10.25 5.30
N TRP A 32 8.24 -10.03 4.88
CA TRP A 32 7.52 -10.97 4.05
C TRP A 32 8.08 -11.05 2.64
N ALA A 33 8.58 -9.96 2.08
CA ALA A 33 9.31 -9.99 0.82
C ALA A 33 10.52 -10.93 0.91
N ALA A 34 11.35 -10.76 1.91
CA ALA A 34 12.52 -11.58 2.09
C ALA A 34 12.19 -13.00 2.58
N PHE A 35 11.22 -13.19 3.49
CA PHE A 35 10.70 -14.50 3.88
C PHE A 35 10.09 -15.23 2.67
N SER A 36 9.34 -14.56 1.82
CA SER A 36 8.80 -15.12 0.59
C SER A 36 9.90 -15.52 -0.37
N VAL A 37 10.91 -14.67 -0.59
CA VAL A 37 12.09 -15.00 -1.42
C VAL A 37 12.82 -16.21 -0.84
N MET A 38 12.98 -16.30 0.47
CA MET A 38 13.59 -17.45 1.15
C MET A 38 12.76 -18.73 0.97
N VAL A 39 11.44 -18.67 1.22
CA VAL A 39 10.53 -19.81 1.06
C VAL A 39 10.47 -20.27 -0.39
N ILE A 40 10.53 -19.36 -1.34
CA ILE A 40 10.59 -19.69 -2.78
C ILE A 40 11.93 -20.33 -3.12
N GLY A 41 13.01 -19.75 -2.65
CA GLY A 41 14.34 -20.33 -2.82
C GLY A 41 14.36 -21.77 -2.31
N ILE A 42 13.82 -22.01 -1.10
CA ILE A 42 13.68 -23.35 -0.51
C ILE A 42 12.77 -24.25 -1.35
N CYS A 43 11.59 -23.77 -1.74
CA CYS A 43 10.65 -24.54 -2.56
C CYS A 43 11.22 -24.85 -3.94
N PHE A 44 11.89 -23.89 -4.57
CA PHE A 44 12.59 -24.05 -5.83
C PHE A 44 13.71 -25.08 -5.73
N CYS A 45 14.56 -24.97 -4.71
CA CYS A 45 15.65 -25.90 -4.48
C CYS A 45 15.14 -27.33 -4.21
N MET A 46 14.10 -27.47 -3.40
CA MET A 46 13.48 -28.76 -3.12
C MET A 46 12.84 -29.37 -4.37
N ALA A 47 12.20 -28.57 -5.22
CA ALA A 47 11.66 -29.04 -6.50
C ALA A 47 12.76 -29.53 -7.42
N VAL A 48 13.89 -28.82 -7.51
CA VAL A 48 15.05 -29.18 -8.32
C VAL A 48 15.75 -30.44 -7.79
N VAL A 49 15.93 -30.55 -6.47
CA VAL A 49 16.64 -31.68 -5.84
C VAL A 49 15.81 -32.97 -5.90
N LEU A 50 14.50 -32.88 -5.67
CA LEU A 50 13.63 -34.05 -5.52
C LEU A 50 13.10 -34.61 -6.83
N LYS A 51 13.31 -33.95 -7.99
CA LYS A 51 12.81 -34.38 -9.31
C LYS A 51 11.33 -34.87 -9.31
N ARG A 52 10.53 -34.46 -8.33
CA ARG A 52 9.19 -34.99 -8.11
C ARG A 52 8.18 -34.25 -8.96
N ASP A 53 7.08 -34.94 -9.32
CA ASP A 53 6.00 -34.45 -10.16
C ASP A 53 5.53 -33.04 -9.75
N TYR A 54 6.03 -32.05 -10.45
CA TYR A 54 5.75 -30.65 -10.28
C TYR A 54 4.23 -30.32 -10.45
N LEU A 55 3.54 -31.07 -11.33
CA LEU A 55 2.12 -30.89 -11.61
C LEU A 55 1.20 -31.19 -10.43
N SER A 56 1.48 -32.24 -9.64
CA SER A 56 0.66 -32.59 -8.48
C SER A 56 0.80 -31.56 -7.34
N SER A 57 2.00 -31.02 -7.16
CA SER A 57 2.29 -29.98 -6.19
C SER A 57 1.59 -28.65 -6.52
N THR A 58 1.58 -28.28 -7.80
CA THR A 58 0.90 -27.09 -8.31
C THR A 58 -0.60 -27.14 -8.04
N HIS A 59 -1.25 -28.29 -8.27
CA HIS A 59 -2.66 -28.46 -8.01
C HIS A 59 -3.01 -28.29 -6.53
N ALA A 60 -2.21 -28.83 -5.62
CA ALA A 60 -2.41 -28.70 -4.18
C ALA A 60 -2.29 -27.24 -3.71
N VAL A 61 -1.29 -26.48 -4.20
CA VAL A 61 -1.12 -25.07 -3.86
C VAL A 61 -2.30 -24.23 -4.34
N LEU A 62 -2.75 -24.42 -5.57
CA LEU A 62 -3.91 -23.72 -6.11
C LEU A 62 -5.19 -24.05 -5.35
N MET A 63 -5.38 -25.32 -4.98
CA MET A 63 -6.50 -25.79 -4.18
C MET A 63 -6.51 -25.10 -2.81
N SER A 64 -5.37 -25.11 -2.11
CA SER A 64 -5.26 -24.48 -0.79
C SER A 64 -5.54 -22.98 -0.86
N PHE A 65 -5.01 -22.29 -1.87
CA PHE A 65 -5.29 -20.86 -2.06
C PHE A 65 -6.77 -20.58 -2.28
N PHE A 66 -7.43 -21.41 -3.09
CA PHE A 66 -8.87 -21.31 -3.34
C PHE A 66 -9.70 -21.60 -2.09
N CYS A 67 -9.30 -22.59 -1.28
CA CYS A 67 -9.98 -22.89 -0.01
C CYS A 67 -9.90 -21.73 0.98
N VAL A 68 -8.76 -21.02 1.06
CA VAL A 68 -8.66 -19.79 1.83
C VAL A 68 -9.64 -18.74 1.31
N GLY A 69 -9.81 -18.61 -0.01
CA GLY A 69 -10.81 -17.73 -0.60
C GLY A 69 -12.25 -18.06 -0.17
N ILE A 70 -12.58 -19.34 -0.01
CA ILE A 70 -13.89 -19.76 0.54
C ILE A 70 -14.03 -19.32 2.00
N LEU A 71 -12.98 -19.50 2.82
CA LEU A 71 -12.99 -19.07 4.22
C LEU A 71 -13.16 -17.54 4.34
N GLU A 72 -12.52 -16.77 3.46
CA GLU A 72 -12.69 -15.32 3.40
C GLU A 72 -14.13 -14.91 3.06
N ILE A 73 -14.81 -15.64 2.15
CA ILE A 73 -16.23 -15.41 1.86
C ILE A 73 -17.09 -15.74 3.08
N VAL A 74 -16.81 -16.85 3.78
CA VAL A 74 -17.52 -17.20 5.02
C VAL A 74 -17.33 -16.11 6.08
N CYS A 75 -16.12 -15.62 6.27
CA CYS A 75 -15.83 -14.51 7.16
C CYS A 75 -16.63 -13.25 6.78
N ALA A 76 -16.65 -12.89 5.49
CA ALA A 76 -17.42 -11.75 4.98
C ALA A 76 -18.93 -11.92 5.20
N LEU A 77 -19.47 -13.13 5.03
CA LEU A 77 -20.89 -13.44 5.34
C LEU A 77 -21.20 -13.29 6.82
N LEU A 78 -20.33 -13.76 7.71
CA LEU A 78 -20.48 -13.61 9.16
C LEU A 78 -20.43 -12.12 9.56
N GLN A 79 -19.57 -11.32 8.92
CA GLN A 79 -19.52 -9.87 9.11
C GLN A 79 -20.81 -9.18 8.66
N LEU A 80 -21.34 -9.52 7.49
CA LEU A 80 -22.62 -8.99 6.99
C LEU A 80 -23.80 -9.39 7.90
N GLY A 81 -23.74 -10.58 8.53
CA GLY A 81 -24.72 -11.04 9.51
C GLY A 81 -24.55 -10.44 10.91
N GLY A 82 -23.52 -9.61 11.15
CA GLY A 82 -23.21 -9.05 12.48
C GLY A 82 -22.68 -10.06 13.49
N LEU A 83 -22.34 -11.28 13.05
CA LEU A 83 -21.81 -12.36 13.90
C LEU A 83 -20.30 -12.27 14.11
N PHE A 84 -19.61 -11.53 13.28
CA PHE A 84 -18.16 -11.32 13.35
C PHE A 84 -17.82 -9.84 13.21
N PRO A 85 -16.89 -9.28 14.01
CA PRO A 85 -16.56 -7.87 13.93
C PRO A 85 -15.80 -7.55 12.65
N VAL A 86 -16.06 -6.37 12.09
CA VAL A 86 -15.25 -5.80 11.02
C VAL A 86 -14.14 -4.97 11.65
N ILE A 87 -12.90 -5.17 11.21
CA ILE A 87 -11.71 -4.47 11.75
C ILE A 87 -11.88 -2.94 11.64
N ASN A 88 -12.39 -2.48 10.50
CA ASN A 88 -12.65 -1.07 10.26
C ASN A 88 -14.16 -0.82 10.14
N PRO A 89 -14.80 -0.14 11.11
CA PRO A 89 -16.25 0.06 11.17
C PRO A 89 -16.83 0.89 10.03
N TYR A 90 -16.01 1.52 9.19
CA TYR A 90 -16.47 2.24 8.01
C TYR A 90 -16.89 1.31 6.85
N TYR A 91 -16.59 0.02 6.94
CA TYR A 91 -16.91 -0.97 5.91
C TYR A 91 -17.94 -1.98 6.41
N HIS A 92 -18.73 -2.51 5.50
CA HIS A 92 -19.73 -3.54 5.82
C HIS A 92 -19.09 -4.92 5.98
N PHE A 93 -18.05 -5.21 5.20
CA PHE A 93 -17.26 -6.42 5.28
C PHE A 93 -15.87 -6.21 4.68
N THR A 94 -14.90 -6.95 5.15
CA THR A 94 -13.53 -6.96 4.64
C THR A 94 -12.92 -8.37 4.61
N GLY A 95 -13.70 -9.39 5.02
CA GLY A 95 -13.14 -10.68 5.36
C GLY A 95 -12.22 -10.55 6.57
N SER A 96 -11.10 -11.24 6.56
CA SER A 96 -10.07 -11.14 7.58
C SER A 96 -9.11 -9.96 7.37
N PHE A 97 -9.30 -9.16 6.31
CA PHE A 97 -8.46 -8.00 6.00
C PHE A 97 -9.01 -6.71 6.64
N ASP A 98 -8.17 -5.69 6.71
CA ASP A 98 -8.52 -4.35 7.20
C ASP A 98 -9.25 -3.49 6.15
N ASN A 99 -9.14 -3.87 4.86
CA ASN A 99 -9.61 -3.07 3.74
C ASN A 99 -10.29 -3.95 2.67
N PRO A 100 -11.50 -3.56 2.20
CA PRO A 100 -12.20 -4.29 1.15
C PRO A 100 -11.44 -4.35 -0.19
N ALA A 101 -10.50 -3.43 -0.44
CA ALA A 101 -9.65 -3.52 -1.63
C ALA A 101 -8.66 -4.69 -1.55
N VAL A 102 -8.13 -4.99 -0.36
CA VAL A 102 -7.25 -6.15 -0.13
C VAL A 102 -8.02 -7.46 -0.26
N PHE A 103 -9.23 -7.52 0.30
CA PHE A 103 -10.17 -8.62 0.09
C PHE A 103 -10.45 -8.85 -1.41
N ALA A 104 -10.77 -7.78 -2.15
CA ALA A 104 -11.00 -7.85 -3.59
C ALA A 104 -9.77 -8.32 -4.36
N MET A 105 -8.57 -7.95 -3.91
CA MET A 105 -7.31 -8.41 -4.51
C MET A 105 -7.19 -9.92 -4.37
N PHE A 106 -7.44 -10.46 -3.18
CA PHE A 106 -7.42 -11.89 -2.93
C PHE A 106 -8.45 -12.62 -3.81
N MET A 107 -9.70 -12.13 -3.85
CA MET A 107 -10.76 -12.70 -4.69
C MET A 107 -10.42 -12.66 -6.18
N SER A 108 -9.75 -11.61 -6.67
CA SER A 108 -9.36 -11.49 -8.07
C SER A 108 -8.32 -12.53 -8.51
N PHE A 109 -7.50 -13.06 -7.58
CA PHE A 109 -6.62 -14.20 -7.83
C PHE A 109 -7.36 -15.54 -7.70
N CYS A 110 -8.33 -15.67 -6.80
CA CYS A 110 -9.14 -16.87 -6.66
C CYS A 110 -10.02 -17.16 -7.87
N LEU A 111 -10.55 -16.12 -8.51
CA LEU A 111 -11.47 -16.23 -9.65
C LEU A 111 -10.91 -17.06 -10.81
N PRO A 112 -9.72 -16.77 -11.40
CA PRO A 112 -9.15 -17.58 -12.46
C PRO A 112 -8.77 -18.99 -12.01
N ILE A 113 -8.42 -19.19 -10.73
CA ILE A 113 -8.15 -20.51 -10.16
C ILE A 113 -9.44 -21.35 -10.12
N GLY A 114 -10.55 -20.77 -9.67
CA GLY A 114 -11.85 -21.43 -9.67
C GLY A 114 -12.33 -21.78 -11.09
N MET A 115 -12.17 -20.88 -12.05
CA MET A 115 -12.47 -21.16 -13.47
C MET A 115 -11.61 -22.31 -14.02
N TYR A 116 -10.35 -22.39 -13.62
CA TYR A 116 -9.46 -23.50 -14.00
C TYR A 116 -9.95 -24.84 -13.46
N PHE A 117 -10.37 -24.91 -12.19
CA PHE A 117 -10.92 -26.13 -11.60
C PHE A 117 -12.26 -26.49 -12.22
N THR A 118 -13.16 -25.51 -12.43
CA THR A 118 -14.45 -25.71 -13.12
C THR A 118 -14.27 -26.35 -14.50
N ALA A 119 -13.31 -25.84 -15.28
CA ALA A 119 -13.07 -26.34 -16.65
C ALA A 119 -12.51 -27.78 -16.71
N ARG A 120 -11.91 -28.26 -15.61
CA ARG A 120 -11.25 -29.59 -15.56
C ARG A 120 -12.01 -30.65 -14.79
N SER A 121 -13.11 -30.28 -14.15
CA SER A 121 -13.89 -31.18 -13.30
C SER A 121 -14.96 -31.96 -14.08
N THR A 122 -15.34 -33.11 -13.52
CA THR A 122 -16.49 -33.91 -13.98
C THR A 122 -17.83 -33.20 -13.69
N ALA A 123 -18.95 -33.68 -14.23
CA ALA A 123 -20.23 -32.95 -14.21
C ALA A 123 -20.64 -32.40 -12.83
N VAL A 124 -20.69 -33.26 -11.82
CA VAL A 124 -21.10 -32.85 -10.43
C VAL A 124 -20.08 -31.90 -9.82
N CYS A 125 -18.79 -32.23 -9.86
CA CYS A 125 -17.73 -31.36 -9.34
C CYS A 125 -17.67 -30.04 -10.09
N ARG A 126 -17.98 -30.01 -11.39
CA ARG A 126 -18.04 -28.79 -12.19
C ARG A 126 -19.10 -27.84 -11.68
N LEU A 127 -20.27 -28.32 -11.28
CA LEU A 127 -21.32 -27.51 -10.70
C LEU A 127 -20.84 -26.86 -9.38
N VAL A 128 -20.24 -27.65 -8.48
CA VAL A 128 -19.71 -27.17 -7.19
C VAL A 128 -18.65 -26.08 -7.42
N TRP A 129 -17.64 -26.36 -8.25
CA TRP A 129 -16.60 -25.37 -8.56
C TRP A 129 -17.16 -24.14 -9.25
N GLY A 130 -18.17 -24.31 -10.11
CA GLY A 130 -18.86 -23.22 -10.79
C GLY A 130 -19.57 -22.29 -9.81
N VAL A 131 -20.34 -22.85 -8.87
CA VAL A 131 -21.04 -22.10 -7.81
C VAL A 131 -20.05 -21.34 -6.93
N LEU A 132 -19.00 -22.01 -6.44
CA LEU A 132 -17.97 -21.38 -5.60
C LEU A 132 -17.25 -20.24 -6.35
N THR A 133 -16.92 -20.45 -7.62
CA THR A 133 -16.30 -19.43 -8.48
C THR A 133 -17.25 -18.24 -8.70
N PHE A 134 -18.54 -18.51 -8.90
CA PHE A 134 -19.55 -17.46 -9.01
C PHE A 134 -19.67 -16.65 -7.71
N CYS A 135 -19.67 -17.30 -6.55
CA CYS A 135 -19.67 -16.62 -5.26
C CYS A 135 -18.44 -15.71 -5.13
N MET A 136 -17.25 -16.15 -5.52
CA MET A 136 -16.04 -15.30 -5.52
C MET A 136 -16.20 -14.07 -6.40
N GLY A 137 -16.75 -14.24 -7.60
CA GLY A 137 -17.06 -13.12 -8.50
C GLY A 137 -18.09 -12.16 -7.92
N ALA A 138 -19.15 -12.67 -7.27
CA ALA A 138 -20.17 -11.87 -6.62
C ALA A 138 -19.58 -11.02 -5.47
N PHE A 139 -18.80 -11.63 -4.57
CA PHE A 139 -18.16 -10.91 -3.47
C PHE A 139 -17.09 -9.92 -3.95
N LEU A 140 -16.40 -10.22 -5.06
CA LEU A 140 -15.51 -9.27 -5.71
C LEU A 140 -16.26 -8.01 -6.17
N ILE A 141 -17.44 -8.15 -6.75
CA ILE A 141 -18.29 -7.02 -7.16
C ILE A 141 -18.82 -6.27 -5.94
N LEU A 142 -19.33 -6.99 -4.93
CA LEU A 142 -19.86 -6.41 -3.69
C LEU A 142 -18.80 -5.60 -2.90
N SER A 143 -17.52 -5.94 -3.03
CA SER A 143 -16.42 -5.18 -2.42
C SER A 143 -16.30 -3.74 -2.93
N ALA A 144 -16.97 -3.41 -4.05
CA ALA A 144 -16.91 -2.12 -4.74
C ALA A 144 -15.48 -1.62 -5.06
N SER A 145 -14.52 -2.55 -5.15
CA SER A 145 -13.13 -2.26 -5.53
C SER A 145 -12.98 -2.21 -7.05
N ARG A 146 -12.81 -1.00 -7.60
CA ARG A 146 -12.66 -0.79 -9.05
C ARG A 146 -11.51 -1.58 -9.66
N THR A 147 -10.35 -1.55 -9.00
CA THR A 147 -9.15 -2.28 -9.43
C THR A 147 -9.39 -3.80 -9.37
N GLY A 148 -10.07 -4.27 -8.31
CA GLY A 148 -10.43 -5.68 -8.16
C GLY A 148 -11.38 -6.15 -9.27
N ILE A 149 -12.43 -5.40 -9.53
CA ILE A 149 -13.40 -5.70 -10.61
C ILE A 149 -12.69 -5.75 -11.96
N LEU A 150 -11.84 -4.76 -12.27
CA LEU A 150 -11.07 -4.74 -13.52
C LEU A 150 -10.14 -5.95 -13.62
N ALA A 151 -9.39 -6.26 -12.56
CA ALA A 151 -8.50 -7.42 -12.52
C ALA A 151 -9.27 -8.73 -12.69
N GLY A 152 -10.41 -8.87 -12.01
CA GLY A 152 -11.28 -10.05 -12.12
C GLY A 152 -11.86 -10.24 -13.52
N ILE A 153 -12.40 -9.19 -14.13
CA ILE A 153 -12.96 -9.23 -15.50
C ILE A 153 -11.87 -9.60 -16.51
N CYS A 154 -10.71 -8.95 -16.46
CA CYS A 154 -9.61 -9.23 -17.38
C CYS A 154 -9.09 -10.66 -17.20
N SER A 155 -8.98 -11.14 -15.97
CA SER A 155 -8.57 -12.50 -15.66
C SER A 155 -9.56 -13.52 -16.16
N ALA A 156 -10.86 -13.30 -15.93
CA ALA A 156 -11.93 -14.17 -16.43
C ALA A 156 -11.96 -14.21 -17.96
N PHE A 157 -11.77 -13.06 -18.61
CA PHE A 157 -11.70 -12.97 -20.07
C PHE A 157 -10.54 -13.80 -20.64
N ILE A 158 -9.33 -13.70 -20.05
CA ILE A 158 -8.17 -14.50 -20.45
C ILE A 158 -8.47 -16.00 -20.28
N MET A 159 -9.10 -16.40 -19.19
CA MET A 159 -9.50 -17.79 -18.94
C MET A 159 -10.54 -18.31 -19.94
N TRP A 160 -11.47 -17.43 -20.34
CA TRP A 160 -12.55 -17.76 -21.31
C TRP A 160 -12.04 -17.86 -22.74
N MET A 161 -10.96 -17.16 -23.13
CA MET A 161 -10.41 -17.22 -24.49
C MET A 161 -10.12 -18.66 -24.95
N PRO A 162 -10.56 -19.10 -26.14
CA PRO A 162 -10.49 -20.52 -26.54
C PRO A 162 -9.07 -21.07 -26.70
N LYS A 163 -8.09 -20.29 -27.15
CA LYS A 163 -6.67 -20.69 -27.30
C LYS A 163 -5.72 -19.52 -27.11
N LEU A 164 -4.85 -19.57 -26.09
CA LEU A 164 -3.77 -18.59 -25.88
C LEU A 164 -2.44 -19.00 -26.57
N GLY A 165 -2.41 -20.18 -27.21
CA GLY A 165 -1.18 -20.81 -27.71
C GLY A 165 -0.86 -20.63 -29.18
N VAL A 166 -1.71 -19.97 -29.96
CA VAL A 166 -1.55 -19.93 -31.41
C VAL A 166 -1.68 -18.51 -31.94
N ILE A 167 -0.69 -17.67 -31.60
CA ILE A 167 -0.54 -16.36 -32.28
C ILE A 167 -0.20 -16.56 -33.77
N LYS A 168 0.30 -17.73 -34.17
CA LYS A 168 0.63 -18.01 -35.59
C LYS A 168 -0.57 -18.25 -36.49
N ASP A 169 -1.69 -18.78 -36.00
CA ASP A 169 -2.85 -19.12 -36.82
C ASP A 169 -4.14 -18.36 -36.52
N TYR A 170 -4.17 -17.56 -35.46
CA TYR A 170 -5.29 -16.68 -35.19
C TYR A 170 -5.07 -15.37 -35.97
N ARG A 171 -5.69 -15.28 -37.15
CA ARG A 171 -6.03 -13.98 -37.74
C ARG A 171 -6.95 -13.28 -36.72
N PHE A 172 -6.34 -12.58 -35.77
CA PHE A 172 -7.08 -11.72 -34.86
C PHE A 172 -7.87 -10.75 -35.71
N ASN A 173 -9.18 -10.95 -35.78
CA ASN A 173 -10.04 -10.05 -36.55
C ASN A 173 -9.88 -8.67 -35.90
N ARG A 174 -9.26 -7.72 -36.62
CA ARG A 174 -9.00 -6.34 -36.14
C ARG A 174 -10.24 -5.74 -35.48
N LYS A 175 -11.44 -6.05 -36.01
CA LYS A 175 -12.72 -5.61 -35.44
C LYS A 175 -12.93 -6.11 -34.00
N ARG A 176 -12.58 -7.36 -33.66
CA ARG A 176 -12.73 -7.92 -32.30
C ARG A 176 -11.74 -7.28 -31.32
N ILE A 177 -10.51 -6.98 -31.78
CA ILE A 177 -9.52 -6.27 -30.97
C ILE A 177 -10.01 -4.86 -30.67
N ILE A 178 -10.47 -4.14 -31.69
CA ILE A 178 -11.02 -2.78 -31.55
C ILE A 178 -12.22 -2.80 -30.61
N LEU A 179 -13.16 -3.74 -30.77
CA LEU A 179 -14.32 -3.88 -29.89
C LEU A 179 -13.91 -4.13 -28.43
N LEU A 180 -12.89 -4.96 -28.20
CA LEU A 180 -12.35 -5.20 -26.86
C LEU A 180 -11.76 -3.92 -26.25
N TRP A 181 -10.96 -3.19 -27.00
CA TRP A 181 -10.39 -1.93 -26.54
C TRP A 181 -11.47 -0.87 -26.24
N VAL A 182 -12.50 -0.80 -27.09
CA VAL A 182 -13.65 0.08 -26.87
C VAL A 182 -14.41 -0.34 -25.61
N ALA A 183 -14.67 -1.64 -25.42
CA ALA A 183 -15.33 -2.13 -24.21
C ALA A 183 -14.52 -1.86 -22.93
N LEU A 184 -13.20 -2.06 -22.98
CA LEU A 184 -12.31 -1.73 -21.86
C LEU A 184 -12.25 -0.22 -21.57
N ALA A 185 -12.22 0.61 -22.61
CA ALA A 185 -12.26 2.06 -22.47
C ALA A 185 -13.59 2.55 -21.86
N LEU A 186 -14.72 2.00 -22.31
CA LEU A 186 -16.04 2.28 -21.74
C LEU A 186 -16.12 1.85 -20.27
N LEU A 187 -15.64 0.65 -19.94
CA LEU A 187 -15.58 0.16 -18.57
C LEU A 187 -14.71 1.07 -17.70
N ALA A 188 -13.53 1.47 -18.17
CA ALA A 188 -12.65 2.39 -17.47
C ALA A 188 -13.33 3.76 -17.25
N GLY A 189 -14.06 4.27 -18.26
CA GLY A 189 -14.86 5.49 -18.16
C GLY A 189 -15.92 5.38 -17.06
N VAL A 190 -16.73 4.33 -17.07
CA VAL A 190 -17.75 4.08 -16.03
C VAL A 190 -17.13 3.99 -14.64
N LEU A 191 -16.04 3.23 -14.49
CA LEU A 191 -15.32 3.08 -13.22
C LEU A 191 -14.70 4.40 -12.74
N TYR A 192 -14.29 5.30 -13.65
CA TYR A 192 -13.83 6.64 -13.32
C TYR A 192 -14.98 7.48 -12.74
N TRP A 193 -16.11 7.56 -13.44
CA TRP A 193 -17.27 8.36 -13.03
C TRP A 193 -17.87 7.91 -11.70
N CYS A 194 -17.86 6.61 -11.38
CA CYS A 194 -18.39 6.09 -10.12
C CYS A 194 -17.68 6.60 -8.85
N LYS A 195 -16.41 6.97 -8.92
CA LYS A 195 -15.60 7.48 -7.77
C LYS A 195 -14.55 8.47 -8.28
N GLN A 196 -14.99 9.57 -8.87
CA GLN A 196 -14.12 10.57 -9.51
C GLN A 196 -13.07 11.12 -8.55
N ASP A 197 -13.46 11.56 -7.35
CA ASP A 197 -12.51 12.12 -6.35
C ASP A 197 -11.34 11.18 -6.05
N SER A 198 -11.60 9.88 -5.93
CA SER A 198 -10.55 8.90 -5.69
C SER A 198 -9.65 8.65 -6.92
N ALA A 199 -10.15 8.90 -8.14
CA ALA A 199 -9.34 8.81 -9.34
C ALA A 199 -8.47 10.08 -9.49
N ASP A 200 -9.06 11.22 -9.26
CA ASP A 200 -8.38 12.52 -9.34
C ASP A 200 -7.31 12.66 -8.25
N GLY A 201 -7.55 12.12 -7.03
CA GLY A 201 -6.53 12.03 -6.00
C GLY A 201 -5.30 11.20 -6.43
N ARG A 202 -5.50 10.12 -7.21
CA ARG A 202 -4.39 9.36 -7.81
C ARG A 202 -3.69 10.14 -8.92
N LEU A 203 -4.43 10.89 -9.73
CA LEU A 203 -3.84 11.76 -10.74
C LEU A 203 -2.93 12.83 -10.13
N LEU A 204 -3.34 13.42 -8.98
CA LEU A 204 -2.46 14.31 -8.22
C LEU A 204 -1.18 13.58 -7.79
N ALA A 205 -1.31 12.39 -7.19
CA ALA A 205 -0.16 11.61 -6.76
C ALA A 205 0.80 11.28 -7.92
N TRP A 206 0.27 10.92 -9.09
CA TRP A 206 1.06 10.64 -10.28
C TRP A 206 1.75 11.89 -10.84
N LYS A 207 1.06 13.04 -10.82
CA LYS A 207 1.60 14.32 -11.28
C LYS A 207 2.77 14.78 -10.41
N VAL A 208 2.61 14.69 -9.09
CA VAL A 208 3.69 15.01 -8.14
C VAL A 208 4.86 14.03 -8.29
N SER A 209 4.59 12.72 -8.40
CA SER A 209 5.62 11.72 -8.63
C SER A 209 6.38 11.92 -9.95
N ALA A 210 5.70 12.38 -11.01
CA ALA A 210 6.34 12.70 -12.28
C ALA A 210 7.35 13.85 -12.14
N ASN A 211 7.06 14.87 -11.33
CA ASN A 211 8.01 15.96 -11.04
C ASN A 211 9.24 15.40 -10.28
N MET A 212 9.02 14.52 -9.28
CA MET A 212 10.12 13.85 -8.58
C MET A 212 11.04 13.05 -9.53
N ILE A 213 10.43 12.32 -10.48
CA ILE A 213 11.17 11.55 -11.50
C ILE A 213 11.94 12.47 -12.43
N ALA A 214 11.36 13.61 -12.84
CA ALA A 214 12.02 14.56 -13.71
C ALA A 214 13.31 15.13 -13.10
N ASP A 215 13.29 15.42 -11.80
CA ASP A 215 14.44 15.98 -11.08
C ASP A 215 15.57 14.96 -10.84
N ARG A 216 15.23 13.65 -10.76
CA ARG A 216 16.20 12.56 -10.63
C ARG A 216 15.91 11.41 -11.59
N LEU A 217 15.95 11.69 -12.88
CA LEU A 217 15.49 10.83 -13.96
C LEU A 217 16.19 9.45 -13.99
N PHE A 218 17.53 9.41 -13.90
CA PHE A 218 18.28 8.17 -14.16
C PHE A 218 18.35 7.21 -12.97
N TRP A 219 18.66 7.70 -11.76
CA TRP A 219 18.95 6.89 -10.59
C TRP A 219 17.90 6.97 -9.49
N GLY A 220 16.96 7.92 -9.62
CA GLY A 220 15.91 8.14 -8.63
C GLY A 220 16.42 8.72 -7.30
N TRP A 221 15.57 8.61 -6.27
CA TRP A 221 15.80 9.19 -4.94
C TRP A 221 16.39 8.19 -3.93
N GLY A 222 16.59 6.94 -4.34
CA GLY A 222 17.03 5.86 -3.47
C GLY A 222 15.90 5.20 -2.67
N ASN A 223 16.27 4.27 -1.82
CA ASN A 223 15.34 3.60 -0.93
C ASN A 223 14.66 4.62 -0.01
N ASN A 224 13.38 4.50 0.24
CA ASN A 224 12.54 5.44 0.99
C ASN A 224 12.43 6.86 0.36
N GLY A 225 12.88 7.05 -0.88
CA GLY A 225 12.83 8.36 -1.55
C GLY A 225 11.41 8.91 -1.68
N PHE A 226 10.41 8.06 -1.82
CA PHE A 226 9.00 8.49 -1.84
C PHE A 226 8.58 9.05 -0.47
N ASP A 227 8.86 8.34 0.61
CA ASP A 227 8.46 8.73 1.98
C ASP A 227 9.18 10.01 2.46
N ALA A 228 10.42 10.21 2.03
CA ALA A 228 11.19 11.40 2.40
C ALA A 228 10.77 12.65 1.60
N PHE A 229 10.44 12.51 0.31
CA PHE A 229 10.36 13.66 -0.60
C PHE A 229 8.98 13.90 -1.23
N TYR A 230 8.06 12.95 -1.21
CA TYR A 230 6.76 13.14 -1.87
C TYR A 230 5.96 14.32 -1.28
N MET A 231 5.82 14.40 0.05
CA MET A 231 5.05 15.47 0.68
C MET A 231 5.69 16.87 0.52
N PRO A 232 7.02 17.03 0.59
CA PRO A 232 7.71 18.23 0.11
C PRO A 232 7.34 18.63 -1.32
N TYR A 233 7.37 17.70 -2.28
CA TYR A 233 6.98 17.97 -3.67
C TYR A 233 5.49 18.30 -3.83
N GLN A 234 4.61 17.69 -3.03
CA GLN A 234 3.20 18.06 -2.97
C GLN A 234 3.00 19.49 -2.45
N ALA A 235 3.78 19.89 -1.43
CA ALA A 235 3.76 21.27 -0.93
C ALA A 235 4.20 22.28 -1.99
N ASP A 236 5.27 21.98 -2.74
CA ASP A 236 5.75 22.81 -3.84
C ASP A 236 4.74 22.87 -5.00
N TYR A 237 4.08 21.76 -5.28
CA TYR A 237 3.01 21.72 -6.29
C TYR A 237 1.89 22.71 -5.94
N PHE A 238 1.41 22.71 -4.70
CA PHE A 238 0.34 23.62 -4.28
C PHE A 238 0.81 25.07 -4.11
N MET A 239 2.07 25.28 -3.78
CA MET A 239 2.65 26.62 -3.78
C MET A 239 2.66 27.24 -5.19
N ARG A 240 2.97 26.44 -6.22
CA ARG A 240 2.95 26.88 -7.64
C ARG A 240 1.54 26.91 -8.25
N ASN A 241 0.58 26.19 -7.66
CA ASN A 241 -0.79 26.05 -8.16
C ASN A 241 -1.82 26.26 -7.03
N PRO A 242 -1.94 27.50 -6.50
CA PRO A 242 -2.80 27.78 -5.34
C PRO A 242 -4.30 27.58 -5.61
N GLU A 243 -4.73 27.63 -6.87
CA GLU A 243 -6.14 27.43 -7.29
C GLU A 243 -6.39 26.03 -7.88
N SER A 244 -5.52 25.07 -7.60
CA SER A 244 -5.64 23.72 -8.15
C SER A 244 -6.95 23.05 -7.72
N SER A 245 -7.65 22.42 -8.68
CA SER A 245 -8.85 21.60 -8.40
C SER A 245 -8.56 20.40 -7.48
N PHE A 246 -7.28 20.03 -7.29
CA PHE A 246 -6.87 18.94 -6.42
C PHE A 246 -6.72 19.34 -4.95
N LEU A 247 -6.91 20.61 -4.56
CA LEU A 247 -6.74 21.08 -3.18
C LEU A 247 -7.51 20.23 -2.16
N LEU A 248 -8.79 19.93 -2.45
CA LEU A 248 -9.63 19.12 -1.57
C LEU A 248 -9.26 17.62 -1.58
N LEU A 249 -8.53 17.16 -2.57
CA LEU A 249 -8.14 15.76 -2.74
C LEU A 249 -6.77 15.45 -2.16
N ALA A 250 -5.99 16.48 -1.83
CA ALA A 250 -4.68 16.33 -1.20
C ALA A 250 -4.79 15.52 0.10
N ASP A 251 -3.87 14.59 0.29
CA ASP A 251 -3.79 13.79 1.50
C ASP A 251 -2.33 13.45 1.81
N ASN A 252 -2.11 12.90 2.99
CA ASN A 252 -0.82 12.40 3.45
C ASN A 252 -0.58 11.01 2.84
N LEU A 253 0.29 10.90 1.85
CA LEU A 253 0.48 9.69 1.06
C LEU A 253 1.85 9.06 1.31
N SER A 254 1.87 7.74 1.49
CA SER A 254 3.07 6.90 1.55
C SER A 254 3.38 6.16 0.23
N HIS A 255 2.47 6.25 -0.76
CA HIS A 255 2.65 5.60 -2.07
C HIS A 255 1.77 6.26 -3.14
N PRO A 256 2.17 6.22 -4.43
CA PRO A 256 1.44 6.87 -5.53
C PRO A 256 0.30 6.03 -6.10
N PHE A 257 -0.11 4.92 -5.48
CA PHE A 257 -1.07 3.94 -6.01
C PHE A 257 -0.70 3.38 -7.40
N ASN A 258 0.60 3.31 -7.68
CA ASN A 258 1.18 2.74 -8.89
C ASN A 258 2.61 2.29 -8.59
N GLU A 259 2.84 0.98 -8.61
CA GLU A 259 4.15 0.39 -8.27
C GLU A 259 5.25 0.77 -9.26
N PHE A 260 4.91 0.96 -10.53
CA PHE A 260 5.89 1.35 -11.54
C PHE A 260 6.38 2.79 -11.30
N LEU A 261 5.46 3.71 -10.94
CA LEU A 261 5.84 5.06 -10.56
C LEU A 261 6.64 5.07 -9.25
N TRP A 262 6.17 4.33 -8.24
CA TRP A 262 6.88 4.21 -6.97
C TRP A 262 8.30 3.69 -7.16
N PHE A 263 8.46 2.63 -7.95
CA PHE A 263 9.76 2.05 -8.29
C PHE A 263 10.64 3.04 -9.08
N THR A 264 10.04 3.80 -10.01
CA THR A 264 10.78 4.80 -10.80
C THR A 264 11.21 5.99 -9.95
N VAL A 265 10.41 6.43 -8.98
CA VAL A 265 10.83 7.46 -8.02
C VAL A 265 12.06 6.99 -7.25
N GLN A 266 12.12 5.74 -6.83
CA GLN A 266 13.24 5.22 -6.03
C GLN A 266 14.48 4.92 -6.86
N TYR A 267 14.34 4.26 -8.01
CA TYR A 267 15.46 3.70 -8.77
C TYR A 267 15.65 4.33 -10.17
N GLY A 268 14.88 5.36 -10.48
CA GLY A 268 14.94 6.07 -11.75
C GLY A 268 14.49 5.21 -12.93
N ILE A 269 14.70 5.78 -14.12
CA ILE A 269 14.36 5.11 -15.39
C ILE A 269 15.26 3.90 -15.65
N ALA A 270 16.49 3.92 -15.16
CA ALA A 270 17.43 2.79 -15.28
C ALA A 270 16.89 1.56 -14.53
N GLY A 271 16.39 1.74 -13.30
CA GLY A 271 15.74 0.68 -12.54
C GLY A 271 14.45 0.19 -13.20
N LEU A 272 13.60 1.11 -13.69
CA LEU A 272 12.38 0.76 -14.42
C LEU A 272 12.68 -0.06 -15.68
N MET A 273 13.67 0.32 -16.47
CA MET A 273 14.06 -0.44 -17.67
C MET A 273 14.51 -1.85 -17.31
N LEU A 274 15.33 -2.01 -16.27
CA LEU A 274 15.76 -3.32 -15.80
C LEU A 274 14.57 -4.17 -15.36
N LEU A 275 13.63 -3.59 -14.59
CA LEU A 275 12.40 -4.26 -14.18
C LEU A 275 11.57 -4.72 -15.39
N LEU A 276 11.35 -3.84 -16.38
CA LEU A 276 10.58 -4.16 -17.58
C LEU A 276 11.24 -5.24 -18.44
N LEU A 277 12.58 -5.21 -18.56
CA LEU A 277 13.34 -6.27 -19.25
C LEU A 277 13.19 -7.62 -18.54
N MET A 278 13.27 -7.63 -17.21
CA MET A 278 13.07 -8.84 -16.40
C MET A 278 11.64 -9.38 -16.54
N LEU A 279 10.62 -8.51 -16.45
CA LEU A 279 9.22 -8.90 -16.65
C LEU A 279 8.98 -9.43 -18.08
N GLY A 280 9.53 -8.76 -19.09
CA GLY A 280 9.47 -9.22 -20.48
C GLY A 280 10.11 -10.59 -20.68
N TRP A 281 11.26 -10.85 -20.04
CA TRP A 281 11.91 -12.15 -20.07
C TRP A 281 11.07 -13.24 -19.37
N ILE A 282 10.47 -12.95 -18.23
CA ILE A 282 9.58 -13.87 -17.52
C ILE A 282 8.37 -14.19 -18.39
N LEU A 283 7.68 -13.19 -18.92
CA LEU A 283 6.51 -13.38 -19.78
C LEU A 283 6.85 -14.18 -21.04
N LYS A 284 7.99 -13.90 -21.68
CA LYS A 284 8.47 -14.68 -22.83
C LYS A 284 8.61 -16.18 -22.49
N ASN A 285 9.09 -16.52 -21.30
CA ASN A 285 9.22 -17.91 -20.87
C ASN A 285 7.85 -18.53 -20.53
N VAL A 286 6.95 -17.80 -19.88
CA VAL A 286 5.56 -18.23 -19.66
C VAL A 286 4.85 -18.52 -20.98
N PHE A 287 5.04 -17.66 -22.00
CA PHE A 287 4.42 -17.86 -23.32
C PHE A 287 5.03 -18.98 -24.15
N LYS A 288 6.29 -19.32 -23.96
CA LYS A 288 6.96 -20.43 -24.69
C LYS A 288 6.61 -21.82 -24.15
N GLY A 289 6.20 -21.93 -22.90
CA GLY A 289 5.84 -23.21 -22.29
C GLY A 289 4.65 -23.88 -22.98
N CYS A 290 4.72 -25.21 -23.18
CA CYS A 290 3.60 -26.04 -23.66
C CYS A 290 2.63 -26.46 -22.55
N ASP A 291 2.57 -25.72 -21.44
CA ASP A 291 1.82 -26.10 -20.26
C ASP A 291 0.30 -25.93 -20.48
N LYS A 292 -0.46 -26.95 -20.10
CA LYS A 292 -1.94 -26.94 -20.08
C LYS A 292 -2.51 -25.88 -19.12
N GLN A 293 -1.67 -25.30 -18.26
CA GLN A 293 -2.02 -24.27 -17.27
C GLN A 293 -1.67 -22.85 -17.72
N LYS A 294 -1.12 -22.68 -18.91
CA LYS A 294 -0.63 -21.39 -19.43
C LYS A 294 -1.62 -20.25 -19.29
N LYS A 295 -2.89 -20.50 -19.58
CA LYS A 295 -3.94 -19.48 -19.43
C LYS A 295 -4.08 -18.99 -18.00
N LEU A 296 -3.98 -19.91 -17.03
CA LEU A 296 -4.07 -19.59 -15.62
C LEU A 296 -2.89 -18.68 -15.20
N TRP A 297 -1.66 -19.06 -15.59
CA TRP A 297 -0.48 -18.24 -15.25
C TRP A 297 -0.55 -16.85 -15.86
N VAL A 298 -0.88 -16.75 -17.14
CA VAL A 298 -1.07 -15.46 -17.83
C VAL A 298 -2.15 -14.64 -17.15
N SER A 299 -3.27 -15.25 -16.77
CA SER A 299 -4.38 -14.59 -16.06
C SER A 299 -3.95 -14.03 -14.70
N LEU A 300 -3.20 -14.79 -13.90
CA LEU A 300 -2.70 -14.37 -12.61
C LEU A 300 -1.65 -13.24 -12.72
N TYR A 301 -0.72 -13.35 -13.67
CA TYR A 301 0.23 -12.26 -13.95
C TYR A 301 -0.48 -10.99 -14.41
N PHE A 302 -1.54 -11.12 -15.20
CA PHE A 302 -2.29 -9.98 -15.70
C PHE A 302 -3.08 -9.30 -14.56
N ALA A 303 -3.69 -10.10 -13.67
CA ALA A 303 -4.32 -9.57 -12.46
C ALA A 303 -3.32 -8.80 -11.60
N LEU A 304 -2.16 -9.38 -11.36
CA LEU A 304 -1.09 -8.73 -10.59
C LEU A 304 -0.62 -7.42 -11.26
N ALA A 305 -0.46 -7.40 -12.59
CA ALA A 305 -0.08 -6.20 -13.33
C ALA A 305 -1.13 -5.07 -13.20
N ILE A 306 -2.43 -5.41 -13.27
CA ILE A 306 -3.51 -4.42 -13.05
C ILE A 306 -3.43 -3.85 -11.64
N TRP A 307 -3.22 -4.69 -10.63
CA TRP A 307 -3.06 -4.23 -9.26
C TRP A 307 -1.82 -3.36 -9.10
N ALA A 308 -0.69 -3.72 -9.70
CA ALA A 308 0.54 -2.92 -9.70
C ALA A 308 0.38 -1.55 -10.39
N MET A 309 -0.48 -1.45 -11.41
CA MET A 309 -0.76 -0.17 -12.10
C MET A 309 -1.69 0.76 -11.32
N PHE A 310 -2.60 0.22 -10.50
CA PHE A 310 -3.66 1.03 -9.89
C PHE A 310 -3.74 0.89 -8.37
N SER A 311 -2.76 0.28 -7.71
CA SER A 311 -2.71 0.08 -6.26
C SER A 311 -1.26 -0.11 -5.79
N TYR A 312 -1.11 -0.71 -4.61
CA TYR A 312 0.18 -1.00 -3.96
C TYR A 312 0.26 -2.47 -3.51
N PRO A 313 0.15 -3.45 -4.45
CA PRO A 313 0.05 -4.86 -4.10
C PRO A 313 1.27 -5.37 -3.33
N PHE A 314 2.47 -4.85 -3.60
CA PHE A 314 3.70 -5.30 -2.93
C PHE A 314 3.88 -4.80 -1.50
N HIS A 315 2.96 -3.95 -1.01
CA HIS A 315 2.84 -3.62 0.41
C HIS A 315 1.95 -4.62 1.17
N ILE A 316 1.42 -5.64 0.48
CA ILE A 316 0.51 -6.64 1.05
C ILE A 316 1.22 -8.00 1.09
N PRO A 317 1.40 -8.61 2.29
CA PRO A 317 2.23 -9.80 2.46
C PRO A 317 1.89 -10.98 1.56
N PHE A 318 0.61 -11.34 1.41
CA PHE A 318 0.23 -12.50 0.61
C PHE A 318 0.56 -12.36 -0.87
N VAL A 319 0.67 -11.12 -1.39
CA VAL A 319 1.01 -10.87 -2.81
C VAL A 319 2.43 -11.34 -3.10
N TRP A 320 3.34 -11.20 -2.16
CA TRP A 320 4.68 -11.75 -2.30
C TRP A 320 4.67 -13.27 -2.43
N LEU A 321 3.80 -13.96 -1.71
CA LEU A 321 3.62 -15.42 -1.86
C LEU A 321 3.09 -15.77 -3.25
N VAL A 322 2.10 -15.01 -3.75
CA VAL A 322 1.56 -15.20 -5.11
C VAL A 322 2.63 -14.95 -6.17
N MET A 323 3.35 -13.82 -6.07
CA MET A 323 4.43 -13.47 -7.01
C MET A 323 5.50 -14.56 -7.04
N ALA A 324 5.89 -14.97 -5.89
CA ALA A 324 6.84 -15.99 -5.61
C ALA A 324 6.49 -17.32 -6.25
N TYR A 325 5.27 -17.75 -6.03
CA TYR A 325 4.74 -18.95 -6.64
C TYR A 325 4.71 -18.82 -8.17
N LEU A 326 4.25 -17.70 -8.69
CA LEU A 326 4.24 -17.45 -10.15
C LEU A 326 5.64 -17.47 -10.76
N LEU A 327 6.62 -16.86 -10.09
CA LEU A 327 8.02 -16.89 -10.52
C LEU A 327 8.58 -18.31 -10.50
N SER A 328 8.34 -19.07 -9.44
CA SER A 328 8.83 -20.46 -9.35
C SER A 328 8.25 -21.34 -10.45
N VAL A 329 6.95 -21.22 -10.73
CA VAL A 329 6.27 -21.97 -11.82
C VAL A 329 6.82 -21.60 -13.19
N SER A 330 7.11 -20.31 -13.41
CA SER A 330 7.55 -19.79 -14.70
C SER A 330 9.01 -20.07 -14.99
N LEU A 331 9.85 -20.03 -13.96
CA LEU A 331 11.31 -20.14 -14.09
C LEU A 331 11.81 -21.59 -13.93
N PHE A 332 11.07 -22.43 -13.22
CA PHE A 332 11.45 -23.83 -13.03
C PHE A 332 11.79 -24.57 -14.34
N PRO A 333 10.97 -24.51 -15.42
CA PRO A 333 11.27 -25.21 -16.67
C PRO A 333 12.53 -24.69 -17.36
N VAL A 334 12.92 -23.42 -17.10
CA VAL A 334 14.12 -22.79 -17.65
C VAL A 334 15.33 -23.27 -16.89
N PHE A 335 15.31 -23.15 -15.57
CA PHE A 335 16.44 -23.48 -14.72
C PHE A 335 16.70 -24.98 -14.61
N ALA A 336 15.66 -25.82 -14.69
CA ALA A 336 15.81 -27.28 -14.65
C ALA A 336 16.64 -27.84 -15.83
N ARG A 337 16.86 -27.07 -16.89
CA ARG A 337 17.71 -27.43 -18.04
C ARG A 337 19.21 -27.17 -17.80
N PHE A 338 19.54 -26.34 -16.82
CA PHE A 338 20.94 -26.01 -16.55
C PHE A 338 21.64 -27.12 -15.75
N ARG A 339 22.81 -27.54 -16.22
CA ARG A 339 23.64 -28.58 -15.57
C ARG A 339 24.03 -28.20 -14.14
N PHE A 340 24.19 -26.90 -13.89
CA PHE A 340 24.62 -26.34 -12.59
C PHE A 340 23.44 -25.84 -11.72
N VAL A 341 22.20 -26.21 -12.05
CA VAL A 341 21.04 -25.74 -11.29
C VAL A 341 21.08 -26.14 -9.81
N ARG A 342 21.60 -27.33 -9.48
CA ARG A 342 21.71 -27.82 -8.10
C ARG A 342 22.70 -26.99 -7.25
N PRO A 343 23.97 -26.80 -7.69
CA PRO A 343 24.88 -25.94 -6.94
C PRO A 343 24.40 -24.49 -6.87
N LEU A 344 23.81 -23.94 -7.94
CA LEU A 344 23.23 -22.59 -7.93
C LEU A 344 22.08 -22.49 -6.92
N ALA A 345 21.22 -23.49 -6.86
CA ALA A 345 20.14 -23.57 -5.89
C ALA A 345 20.68 -23.65 -4.45
N PHE A 346 21.74 -24.40 -4.21
CA PHE A 346 22.39 -24.47 -2.90
C PHE A 346 23.02 -23.12 -2.51
N CYS A 347 23.70 -22.44 -3.44
CA CYS A 347 24.22 -21.09 -3.22
C CYS A 347 23.09 -20.09 -2.90
N ALA A 348 21.98 -20.15 -3.63
CA ALA A 348 20.82 -19.29 -3.37
C ALA A 348 20.20 -19.55 -1.98
N LEU A 349 20.15 -20.81 -1.54
CA LEU A 349 19.73 -21.17 -0.17
C LEU A 349 20.67 -20.62 0.89
N LEU A 350 21.97 -20.74 0.67
CA LEU A 350 22.97 -20.21 1.59
C LEU A 350 22.87 -18.70 1.71
N VAL A 351 22.74 -17.99 0.59
CA VAL A 351 22.52 -16.54 0.57
C VAL A 351 21.23 -16.17 1.29
N ALA A 352 20.12 -16.89 1.03
CA ALA A 352 18.85 -16.67 1.71
C ALA A 352 18.97 -16.91 3.22
N PHE A 353 19.67 -17.94 3.65
CA PHE A 353 19.93 -18.22 5.05
C PHE A 353 20.77 -17.12 5.70
N LEU A 354 21.89 -16.71 5.08
CA LEU A 354 22.73 -15.63 5.58
C LEU A 354 21.96 -14.31 5.69
N TYR A 355 21.04 -14.03 4.75
CA TYR A 355 20.20 -12.85 4.78
C TYR A 355 19.09 -12.95 5.86
N SER A 356 18.67 -14.15 6.23
CA SER A 356 17.64 -14.34 7.26
C SER A 356 18.09 -13.97 8.68
N VAL A 357 19.40 -14.03 8.94
CA VAL A 357 19.96 -13.73 10.27
C VAL A 357 19.80 -12.25 10.65
N PRO A 358 20.28 -11.26 9.85
CA PRO A 358 20.06 -9.84 10.15
C PRO A 358 18.57 -9.49 10.18
N MET A 359 17.74 -10.14 9.35
CA MET A 359 16.29 -9.96 9.40
C MET A 359 15.65 -10.42 10.71
N ALA A 360 16.11 -11.55 11.26
CA ALA A 360 15.60 -12.03 12.55
C ALA A 360 15.98 -11.07 13.70
N VAL A 361 17.15 -10.43 13.62
CA VAL A 361 17.56 -9.39 14.58
C VAL A 361 16.69 -8.14 14.43
N SER A 362 16.51 -7.66 13.20
CA SER A 362 15.61 -6.53 12.93
C SER A 362 14.20 -6.81 13.45
N TYR A 363 13.67 -7.98 13.16
CA TYR A 363 12.36 -8.41 13.67
C TYR A 363 12.24 -8.36 15.18
N LYS A 364 13.26 -8.82 15.90
CA LYS A 364 13.26 -8.76 17.36
C LYS A 364 13.15 -7.33 17.88
N ASN A 365 13.90 -6.40 17.30
CA ASN A 365 13.91 -5.00 17.69
C ASN A 365 12.56 -4.32 17.40
N GLU A 366 11.97 -4.67 16.31
CA GLU A 366 10.69 -4.13 15.89
C GLU A 366 9.51 -4.69 16.72
N VAL A 367 9.51 -5.98 17.05
CA VAL A 367 8.57 -6.56 18.03
C VAL A 367 8.74 -5.92 19.40
N HIS A 368 9.97 -5.61 19.79
CA HIS A 368 10.24 -4.86 21.02
C HIS A 368 9.67 -3.44 20.94
N TRP A 369 9.91 -2.72 19.83
CA TRP A 369 9.32 -1.40 19.62
C TRP A 369 7.79 -1.40 19.72
N VAL A 370 7.10 -2.36 19.08
CA VAL A 370 5.63 -2.46 19.17
C VAL A 370 5.16 -2.60 20.62
N LYS A 371 5.82 -3.43 21.42
CA LYS A 371 5.48 -3.58 22.84
C LYS A 371 5.72 -2.30 23.65
N VAL A 372 6.80 -1.60 23.36
CA VAL A 372 7.12 -0.31 23.97
C VAL A 372 6.09 0.74 23.59
N GLN A 373 5.69 0.80 22.32
CA GLN A 373 4.65 1.69 21.83
C GLN A 373 3.28 1.39 22.47
N GLU A 374 2.90 0.12 22.58
CA GLU A 374 1.64 -0.27 23.23
C GLU A 374 1.57 0.22 24.69
N LYS A 375 2.66 0.07 25.45
CA LYS A 375 2.75 0.57 26.83
C LYS A 375 2.70 2.09 26.89
N ALA A 376 3.44 2.78 26.00
CA ALA A 376 3.40 4.25 25.93
C ALA A 376 1.97 4.75 25.64
N LEU A 377 1.22 4.09 24.74
CA LEU A 377 -0.18 4.41 24.45
C LEU A 377 -1.13 4.13 25.63
N MET A 378 -0.75 3.25 26.57
CA MET A 378 -1.47 3.03 27.84
C MET A 378 -1.17 4.09 28.90
N GLY A 379 -0.33 5.06 28.60
CA GLY A 379 0.03 6.19 29.49
C GLY A 379 1.39 6.05 30.19
N GLU A 380 2.16 4.99 29.91
CA GLU A 380 3.47 4.73 30.50
C GLU A 380 4.62 5.38 29.70
N THR A 381 4.36 6.51 29.00
CA THR A 381 5.35 7.13 28.09
C THR A 381 6.68 7.39 28.78
N LEU A 382 6.68 8.00 29.99
CA LEU A 382 7.92 8.35 30.70
C LEU A 382 8.78 7.13 31.03
N ASP A 383 8.15 6.02 31.40
CA ASP A 383 8.83 4.75 31.75
C ASP A 383 9.37 4.04 30.50
N MET A 384 8.80 4.36 29.33
CA MET A 384 9.19 3.76 28.04
C MET A 384 10.32 4.55 27.34
N LEU A 385 10.56 5.82 27.66
CA LEU A 385 11.60 6.63 27.00
C LEU A 385 13.00 5.99 27.03
N PRO A 386 13.48 5.36 28.14
CA PRO A 386 14.77 4.69 28.13
C PRO A 386 14.83 3.53 27.10
N GLN A 387 13.73 2.81 26.92
CA GLN A 387 13.64 1.70 25.94
C GLN A 387 13.62 2.24 24.50
N TYR A 388 12.98 3.39 24.24
CA TYR A 388 13.08 4.07 22.95
C TYR A 388 14.51 4.50 22.64
N ALA A 389 15.24 5.03 23.64
CA ALA A 389 16.65 5.44 23.49
C ALA A 389 17.58 4.23 23.23
N GLU A 390 17.27 3.06 23.79
CA GLU A 390 17.99 1.82 23.49
C GLU A 390 17.72 1.35 22.05
N LEU A 391 16.45 1.29 21.66
CA LEU A 391 16.01 0.90 20.33
C LEU A 391 16.50 1.85 19.23
N TYR A 392 16.71 3.12 19.55
CA TYR A 392 17.22 4.11 18.59
C TYR A 392 18.58 3.70 17.99
N LYS A 393 19.42 2.96 18.72
CA LYS A 393 20.72 2.50 18.21
C LYS A 393 20.58 1.62 16.97
N ASP A 394 19.53 0.81 16.94
CA ASP A 394 19.28 -0.18 15.89
C ASP A 394 18.23 0.28 14.86
N LEU A 395 17.28 1.13 15.28
CA LEU A 395 16.14 1.56 14.45
C LEU A 395 16.24 3.01 13.95
N LYS A 396 17.37 3.70 14.15
CA LYS A 396 17.57 5.10 13.71
C LYS A 396 17.39 5.31 12.20
N ASP A 397 17.45 4.26 11.40
CA ASP A 397 17.23 4.33 9.95
C ASP A 397 15.78 4.11 9.55
N ASP A 398 14.90 3.77 10.49
CA ASP A 398 13.47 3.63 10.28
C ASP A 398 12.74 4.96 10.58
N GLY A 399 12.17 5.58 9.54
CA GLY A 399 11.44 6.86 9.66
C GLY A 399 10.19 6.76 10.52
N ALA A 400 9.49 5.62 10.52
CA ALA A 400 8.30 5.42 11.33
C ALA A 400 8.64 5.29 12.82
N PHE A 401 9.76 4.61 13.14
CA PHE A 401 10.29 4.56 14.50
C PHE A 401 10.68 5.97 14.99
N LEU A 402 11.41 6.73 14.16
CA LEU A 402 11.84 8.07 14.51
C LEU A 402 10.64 9.01 14.75
N TYR A 403 9.61 8.92 13.91
CA TYR A 403 8.37 9.65 14.11
C TYR A 403 7.71 9.32 15.46
N ASN A 404 7.57 8.02 15.77
CA ASN A 404 6.96 7.58 17.01
C ASN A 404 7.80 8.01 18.22
N TYR A 405 9.11 7.82 18.20
CA TYR A 405 10.00 8.26 19.27
C TYR A 405 9.95 9.77 19.48
N GLY A 406 9.99 10.56 18.40
CA GLY A 406 9.85 12.01 18.46
C GLY A 406 8.49 12.46 19.03
N ALA A 407 7.41 11.74 18.71
CA ALA A 407 6.08 12.01 19.27
C ALA A 407 6.00 11.71 20.76
N GLU A 408 6.62 10.61 21.25
CA GLU A 408 6.66 10.26 22.66
C GLU A 408 7.50 11.26 23.47
N LEU A 409 8.66 11.70 22.93
CA LEU A 409 9.47 12.77 23.52
C LEU A 409 8.68 14.10 23.61
N HIS A 410 7.93 14.44 22.55
CA HIS A 410 7.06 15.63 22.56
C HIS A 410 5.98 15.51 23.65
N PHE A 411 5.33 14.35 23.75
CA PHE A 411 4.30 14.09 24.76
C PHE A 411 4.88 14.19 26.19
N ALA A 412 6.10 13.69 26.38
CA ALA A 412 6.86 13.83 27.65
C ALA A 412 7.39 15.24 27.90
N ARG A 413 7.14 16.21 27.01
CA ARG A 413 7.63 17.61 27.08
C ARG A 413 9.15 17.78 26.92
N HIS A 414 9.86 16.78 26.39
CA HIS A 414 11.27 16.85 26.04
C HIS A 414 11.44 17.49 24.65
N TYR A 415 10.97 18.72 24.48
CA TYR A 415 10.80 19.37 23.17
C TYR A 415 12.10 19.51 22.36
N ASN A 416 13.25 19.78 23.04
CA ASN A 416 14.55 19.90 22.38
C ASN A 416 15.02 18.54 21.79
N GLU A 417 14.83 17.45 22.53
CA GLU A 417 15.18 16.11 22.08
C GLU A 417 14.21 15.65 20.99
N ALA A 418 12.91 15.86 21.18
CA ALA A 418 11.88 15.59 20.19
C ALA A 418 12.21 16.26 18.84
N LEU A 419 12.60 17.55 18.89
CA LEU A 419 12.94 18.30 17.68
C LEU A 419 14.13 17.69 16.93
N LYS A 420 15.18 17.25 17.62
CA LYS A 420 16.33 16.58 17.01
C LYS A 420 15.92 15.29 16.31
N ILE A 421 15.16 14.43 17.00
CA ILE A 421 14.67 13.16 16.43
C ILE A 421 13.73 13.41 15.25
N LEU A 422 12.84 14.39 15.33
CA LEU A 422 11.92 14.74 14.24
C LEU A 422 12.64 15.36 13.03
N GLN A 423 13.73 16.11 13.24
CA GLN A 423 14.58 16.61 12.14
C GLN A 423 15.29 15.46 11.42
N GLU A 424 15.79 14.48 12.17
CA GLU A 424 16.36 13.26 11.60
C GLU A 424 15.27 12.44 10.86
N CYS A 425 14.09 12.30 11.46
CA CYS A 425 12.92 11.67 10.83
C CYS A 425 12.60 12.32 9.47
N ALA A 426 12.55 13.66 9.40
CA ALA A 426 12.22 14.39 8.19
C ALA A 426 13.19 14.15 7.02
N SER A 427 14.40 13.65 7.28
CA SER A 427 15.34 13.24 6.23
C SER A 427 15.01 11.88 5.59
N LYS A 428 14.19 11.05 6.25
CA LYS A 428 13.87 9.66 5.88
C LYS A 428 12.37 9.46 5.66
N TYR A 429 11.56 10.16 6.44
CA TYR A 429 10.11 10.15 6.42
C TYR A 429 9.61 11.55 6.77
N ASN A 430 9.13 12.30 5.80
CA ASN A 430 8.76 13.69 5.94
C ASN A 430 7.33 13.92 5.50
N ASP A 431 6.42 13.84 6.44
CA ASP A 431 5.00 14.00 6.20
C ASP A 431 4.39 15.20 6.93
N TYR A 432 3.10 15.40 6.72
CA TYR A 432 2.31 16.43 7.38
C TYR A 432 2.43 16.34 8.92
N ASN A 433 2.39 15.14 9.50
CA ASN A 433 2.38 14.96 10.94
C ASN A 433 3.75 15.28 11.57
N VAL A 434 4.84 14.92 10.88
CA VAL A 434 6.21 15.28 11.29
C VAL A 434 6.35 16.81 11.37
N GLN A 435 5.87 17.55 10.36
CA GLN A 435 5.95 19.00 10.35
C GLN A 435 5.05 19.64 11.42
N MET A 436 3.88 19.08 11.69
CA MET A 436 2.99 19.52 12.78
C MET A 436 3.63 19.36 14.16
N LEU A 437 4.29 18.21 14.41
CA LEU A 437 5.00 17.97 15.68
C LEU A 437 6.22 18.88 15.84
N MET A 438 7.00 19.07 14.76
CA MET A 438 8.12 20.03 14.78
C MET A 438 7.64 21.45 15.08
N ALA A 439 6.53 21.88 14.45
CA ALA A 439 5.92 23.19 14.73
C ALA A 439 5.51 23.33 16.20
N SER A 440 4.86 22.29 16.75
CA SER A 440 4.49 22.26 18.16
C SER A 440 5.71 22.31 19.09
N CYS A 441 6.80 21.61 18.79
CA CYS A 441 8.05 21.70 19.55
C CYS A 441 8.58 23.14 19.55
N TYR A 442 8.67 23.79 18.39
CA TYR A 442 9.12 25.20 18.30
C TYR A 442 8.22 26.14 19.09
N GLN A 443 6.91 25.95 19.06
CA GLN A 443 5.95 26.74 19.83
C GLN A 443 6.22 26.62 21.32
N HIS A 444 6.39 25.40 21.85
CA HIS A 444 6.68 25.19 23.28
C HIS A 444 8.08 25.64 23.71
N LEU A 445 9.02 25.71 22.77
CA LEU A 445 10.37 26.28 23.02
C LEU A 445 10.42 27.80 22.94
N GLY A 446 9.27 28.48 22.77
CA GLY A 446 9.21 29.95 22.67
C GLY A 446 9.77 30.51 21.36
N GLN A 447 9.74 29.72 20.28
CA GLN A 447 10.19 30.09 18.93
C GLN A 447 9.01 30.24 17.96
N PRO A 448 8.13 31.24 18.13
CA PRO A 448 6.87 31.35 17.42
C PRO A 448 7.04 31.48 15.91
N GLN A 449 8.08 32.17 15.44
CA GLN A 449 8.31 32.34 13.99
C GLN A 449 8.63 31.00 13.29
N MET A 450 9.48 30.18 13.92
CA MET A 450 9.80 28.86 13.42
C MET A 450 8.57 27.92 13.45
N ALA A 451 7.76 28.05 14.50
CA ALA A 451 6.50 27.30 14.59
C ALA A 451 5.54 27.65 13.43
N ILE A 452 5.33 28.95 13.17
CA ILE A 452 4.49 29.45 12.07
C ILE A 452 5.00 28.94 10.73
N GLU A 453 6.32 29.00 10.48
CA GLU A 453 6.90 28.49 9.24
C GLU A 453 6.57 27.00 9.02
N LYS A 454 6.71 26.18 10.06
CA LYS A 454 6.42 24.75 10.00
C LYS A 454 4.92 24.46 9.84
N TYR A 455 4.04 25.20 10.52
CA TYR A 455 2.59 25.09 10.32
C TYR A 455 2.18 25.48 8.88
N ARG A 456 2.73 26.57 8.35
CA ARG A 456 2.51 26.96 6.95
C ARG A 456 2.99 25.89 5.96
N TYR A 457 4.14 25.28 6.26
CA TYR A 457 4.67 24.20 5.44
C TYR A 457 3.75 22.96 5.47
N ALA A 458 3.27 22.55 6.64
CA ALA A 458 2.28 21.49 6.78
C ALA A 458 0.97 21.82 6.05
N ASN A 459 0.49 23.07 6.11
CA ASN A 459 -0.68 23.50 5.35
C ASN A 459 -0.48 23.40 3.84
N ARG A 460 0.72 23.69 3.31
CA ARG A 460 1.05 23.50 1.90
C ARG A 460 1.10 22.01 1.52
N MET A 461 1.58 21.14 2.42
CA MET A 461 1.56 19.69 2.18
C MET A 461 0.13 19.17 2.01
N VAL A 462 -0.79 19.55 2.91
CA VAL A 462 -2.19 19.10 2.88
C VAL A 462 -3.14 20.29 3.04
N PRO A 463 -3.39 21.03 1.93
CA PRO A 463 -4.11 22.31 1.98
C PRO A 463 -5.54 22.22 2.50
N ASN A 464 -6.21 21.07 2.44
CA ASN A 464 -7.58 20.91 2.91
C ASN A 464 -7.72 20.76 4.44
N ARG A 465 -6.61 20.63 5.19
CA ARG A 465 -6.65 20.52 6.66
C ARG A 465 -6.64 21.91 7.31
N PHE A 466 -7.45 22.09 8.35
CA PHE A 466 -7.65 23.35 9.05
C PHE A 466 -6.67 23.58 10.21
N LEU A 467 -6.16 22.50 10.79
CA LEU A 467 -5.38 22.53 12.03
C LEU A 467 -4.10 23.38 11.94
N PRO A 468 -3.32 23.39 10.85
CA PRO A 468 -2.13 24.26 10.77
C PRO A 468 -2.47 25.74 10.84
N LEU A 469 -3.50 26.19 10.11
CA LEU A 469 -3.95 27.59 10.14
C LEU A 469 -4.51 27.96 11.52
N TYR A 470 -5.20 27.05 12.17
CA TYR A 470 -5.70 27.25 13.52
C TYR A 470 -4.57 27.51 14.52
N HIS A 471 -3.50 26.72 14.50
CA HIS A 471 -2.34 26.95 15.36
C HIS A 471 -1.61 28.24 15.01
N GLU A 472 -1.45 28.58 13.74
CA GLU A 472 -0.88 29.84 13.28
C GLU A 472 -1.68 31.03 13.81
N MET A 473 -3.00 31.03 13.66
CA MET A 473 -3.89 32.06 14.20
C MET A 473 -3.74 32.23 15.72
N ARG A 474 -3.66 31.10 16.45
CA ARG A 474 -3.47 31.13 17.91
C ARG A 474 -2.14 31.76 18.32
N ILE A 475 -1.05 31.40 17.63
CA ILE A 475 0.28 31.97 17.93
C ILE A 475 0.25 33.49 17.74
N TYR A 476 -0.34 34.00 16.64
CA TYR A 476 -0.45 35.45 16.44
C TYR A 476 -1.30 36.10 17.53
N ARG A 477 -2.40 35.48 17.95
CA ARG A 477 -3.26 35.98 19.02
C ARG A 477 -2.53 36.01 20.37
N GLU A 478 -1.81 34.94 20.71
CA GLU A 478 -1.03 34.83 21.95
C GLU A 478 0.11 35.85 22.00
N ASN A 479 0.72 36.20 20.86
CA ASN A 479 1.75 37.22 20.73
C ASN A 479 1.19 38.65 20.60
N GLY A 480 -0.13 38.85 20.67
CA GLY A 480 -0.76 40.16 20.56
C GLY A 480 -0.85 40.73 19.14
N ASP A 481 -0.44 39.98 18.13
CA ASP A 481 -0.52 40.36 16.71
C ASP A 481 -1.92 40.11 16.15
N SER A 482 -2.84 41.03 16.52
CA SER A 482 -4.24 40.91 16.13
C SER A 482 -4.45 41.05 14.62
N VAL A 483 -3.58 41.76 13.89
CA VAL A 483 -3.72 41.98 12.46
C VAL A 483 -3.49 40.67 11.72
N ASN A 484 -2.35 40.00 11.93
CA ASN A 484 -2.04 38.72 11.31
C ASN A 484 -2.98 37.61 11.79
N ALA A 485 -3.41 37.61 13.06
CA ALA A 485 -4.42 36.68 13.57
C ALA A 485 -5.72 36.78 12.78
N CYS A 486 -6.20 37.97 12.47
CA CYS A 486 -7.41 38.19 11.69
C CYS A 486 -7.27 37.82 10.20
N GLU A 487 -6.09 38.03 9.62
CA GLU A 487 -5.82 37.61 8.25
C GLU A 487 -5.91 36.08 8.11
N VAL A 488 -5.29 35.35 9.03
CA VAL A 488 -5.38 33.89 9.09
C VAL A 488 -6.83 33.43 9.38
N ALA A 489 -7.54 34.12 10.28
CA ALA A 489 -8.94 33.84 10.58
C ALA A 489 -9.82 33.97 9.33
N ARG A 490 -9.67 35.03 8.53
CA ARG A 490 -10.36 35.18 7.23
C ARG A 490 -10.03 34.04 6.28
N THR A 491 -8.78 33.62 6.23
CA THR A 491 -8.35 32.47 5.43
C THR A 491 -9.06 31.19 5.87
N ILE A 492 -9.21 30.95 7.17
CA ILE A 492 -9.95 29.80 7.73
C ILE A 492 -11.42 29.88 7.32
N MET A 493 -12.06 31.04 7.44
CA MET A 493 -13.48 31.25 7.10
C MET A 493 -13.78 30.99 5.62
N ASN A 494 -12.88 31.38 4.73
CA ASN A 494 -13.04 31.24 3.28
C ASN A 494 -12.60 29.86 2.75
N LYS A 495 -12.00 29.00 3.61
CA LYS A 495 -11.46 27.71 3.20
C LYS A 495 -12.57 26.70 2.91
N PRO A 496 -12.55 25.99 1.76
CA PRO A 496 -13.54 24.98 1.43
C PRO A 496 -13.45 23.77 2.39
N VAL A 497 -14.61 23.30 2.86
CA VAL A 497 -14.71 22.22 3.84
C VAL A 497 -14.92 20.87 3.14
N LYS A 498 -13.96 19.96 3.24
CA LYS A 498 -14.05 18.58 2.69
C LYS A 498 -15.08 17.74 3.49
N ILE A 499 -15.06 17.80 4.82
CA ILE A 499 -15.90 17.00 5.73
C ILE A 499 -16.86 17.94 6.47
N LYS A 500 -18.03 18.20 5.90
CA LYS A 500 -19.03 19.13 6.42
C LYS A 500 -19.54 18.83 7.85
N LYS A 501 -19.50 17.57 8.29
CA LYS A 501 -19.98 17.13 9.62
C LYS A 501 -18.89 17.07 10.70
N SER A 502 -17.65 17.46 10.41
CA SER A 502 -16.56 17.41 11.39
C SER A 502 -16.75 18.43 12.52
N ALA A 503 -16.93 17.95 13.75
CA ALA A 503 -17.04 18.79 14.95
C ALA A 503 -15.78 19.64 15.18
N ALA A 504 -14.59 19.06 14.95
CA ALA A 504 -13.32 19.78 15.08
C ALA A 504 -13.21 20.94 14.10
N VAL A 505 -13.59 20.74 12.83
CA VAL A 505 -13.58 21.83 11.83
C VAL A 505 -14.58 22.93 12.20
N LYS A 506 -15.79 22.57 12.65
CA LYS A 506 -16.79 23.54 13.10
C LYS A 506 -16.26 24.40 14.25
N ARG A 507 -15.61 23.78 15.24
CA ARG A 507 -15.01 24.50 16.35
C ARG A 507 -13.90 25.47 15.89
N ILE A 508 -13.02 25.04 14.98
CA ILE A 508 -11.97 25.92 14.43
C ILE A 508 -12.58 27.12 13.70
N ILE A 509 -13.64 26.92 12.90
CA ILE A 509 -14.34 28.00 12.20
C ILE A 509 -15.00 28.95 13.20
N GLN A 510 -15.62 28.42 14.25
CA GLN A 510 -16.21 29.26 15.31
C GLN A 510 -15.16 30.12 16.01
N GLU A 511 -14.02 29.55 16.43
CA GLU A 511 -12.94 30.30 17.08
C GLU A 511 -12.31 31.36 16.14
N ALA A 512 -12.28 31.09 14.82
CA ALA A 512 -11.83 32.06 13.84
C ALA A 512 -12.84 33.23 13.71
N ASN A 513 -14.15 32.96 13.73
CA ASN A 513 -15.16 34.01 13.73
C ASN A 513 -15.09 34.89 14.98
N GLU A 514 -14.98 34.30 16.18
CA GLU A 514 -14.77 35.02 17.44
C GLU A 514 -13.54 35.93 17.40
N CYS A 515 -12.45 35.48 16.77
CA CYS A 515 -11.24 36.28 16.57
C CYS A 515 -11.51 37.51 15.71
N LEU A 516 -12.31 37.40 14.67
CA LEU A 516 -12.70 38.53 13.80
C LEU A 516 -13.62 39.51 14.51
N ASP A 517 -14.59 39.03 15.29
CA ASP A 517 -15.55 39.84 16.02
C ASP A 517 -14.83 40.71 17.06
N HIS A 518 -13.92 40.13 17.86
CA HIS A 518 -13.09 40.83 18.82
C HIS A 518 -12.22 41.92 18.21
N TYR A 519 -11.69 41.67 17.02
CA TYR A 519 -10.89 42.67 16.30
C TYR A 519 -11.75 43.84 15.83
N THR A 520 -12.91 43.55 15.27
CA THR A 520 -13.85 44.57 14.78
C THR A 520 -14.33 45.47 15.91
N GLU A 521 -14.70 44.91 17.07
CA GLU A 521 -15.04 45.68 18.27
C GLU A 521 -13.90 46.59 18.76
N ARG A 522 -12.65 46.10 18.73
CA ARG A 522 -11.48 46.93 19.13
C ARG A 522 -11.25 48.09 18.17
N VAL A 523 -11.44 47.88 16.88
CA VAL A 523 -11.28 48.94 15.87
C VAL A 523 -12.41 49.98 15.97
N MET A 524 -13.65 49.56 16.29
CA MET A 524 -14.78 50.47 16.48
C MET A 524 -14.71 51.31 17.79
N ARG A 525 -13.94 50.82 18.80
CA ARG A 525 -13.75 51.52 20.07
C ARG A 525 -12.56 52.49 20.06
N ARG A 526 -11.76 52.50 19.02
CA ARG A 526 -10.65 53.46 18.76
C ARG A 526 -11.09 54.53 17.77
#